data_59cf0159973ded336490a3429d4a23f2
#
_entry.id   59cf0159973ded336490a3429d4a23f2
#
_cell.length_a   1.000
_cell.length_b   1.000
_cell.length_c   1.000
_cell.angle_alpha   90.00
_cell.angle_beta   90.00
_cell.angle_gamma   90.00
#
_symmetry.space_group_name_H-M   'P 1'
#
loop_
_entity.id
_entity.type
_entity.pdbx_description
1 polymer ?
#
loop_
_entity_poly.entity_id
_entity_poly.type
_entity_poly.pdbx_seq_one_letter_code
_entity_poly.pdbx_strand_id
1 'polypeptide(L)'
;MKQIILNGNLLSDAATVHDYLMEMLEFPKYYGKNLDALYDCLTDLEPVEITIQLPEEDGAIFQKVLRVFKAADRTNEDLKLNII
;
A
#
# COMPACT_ATOMS: atom_id res chain seq x y z
N MET A 1 -1.52 9.36 -15.62
CA MET A 1 -1.46 8.89 -14.22
C MET A 1 -1.11 7.41 -14.19
N LYS A 2 -0.14 7.04 -13.39
CA LYS A 2 0.27 5.65 -13.23
C LYS A 2 -0.81 4.86 -12.50
N GLN A 3 -1.10 3.65 -12.98
CA GLN A 3 -2.10 2.78 -12.36
C GLN A 3 -1.44 1.51 -11.85
N ILE A 4 -1.71 1.16 -10.60
CA ILE A 4 -1.13 -0.01 -9.95
C ILE A 4 -2.26 -0.80 -9.31
N ILE A 5 -2.28 -2.11 -9.55
CA ILE A 5 -3.25 -3.02 -8.94
C ILE A 5 -2.50 -3.91 -7.95
N LEU A 6 -2.96 -3.91 -6.70
CA LEU A 6 -2.35 -4.70 -5.64
C LEU A 6 -3.26 -5.87 -5.27
N ASN A 7 -2.66 -7.05 -5.17
CA ASN A 7 -3.36 -8.25 -4.75
C ASN A 7 -3.46 -8.28 -3.22
N GLY A 8 -4.68 -8.18 -2.69
CA GLY A 8 -4.90 -8.17 -1.24
C GLY A 8 -4.40 -9.42 -0.52
N ASN A 9 -4.34 -10.56 -1.20
CA ASN A 9 -3.80 -11.76 -0.60
C ASN A 9 -2.31 -11.60 -0.26
N LEU A 10 -1.56 -10.84 -1.06
CA LEU A 10 -0.15 -10.57 -0.81
C LEU A 10 0.06 -9.46 0.22
N LEU A 11 -0.99 -8.77 0.61
CA LEU A 11 -0.97 -7.75 1.68
C LEU A 11 -1.39 -8.34 3.03
N SER A 12 -1.69 -9.62 3.08
CA SER A 12 -2.22 -10.30 4.27
C SER A 12 -1.18 -11.11 5.02
N ASP A 13 0.04 -11.20 4.50
CA ASP A 13 1.14 -11.97 5.09
C ASP A 13 2.24 -11.04 5.58
N ALA A 14 2.52 -11.08 6.88
CA ALA A 14 3.54 -10.22 7.49
C ALA A 14 4.94 -10.44 6.91
N ALA A 15 5.23 -11.64 6.42
CA ALA A 15 6.55 -11.96 5.89
C ALA A 15 6.81 -11.37 4.50
N THR A 16 5.75 -11.12 3.73
CA THR A 16 5.89 -10.71 2.33
C THR A 16 5.35 -9.34 2.00
N VAL A 17 4.50 -8.77 2.86
CA VAL A 17 3.74 -7.56 2.53
C VAL A 17 4.65 -6.39 2.14
N HIS A 18 5.69 -6.13 2.92
CA HIS A 18 6.55 -4.97 2.66
C HIS A 18 7.44 -5.16 1.43
N ASP A 19 7.92 -6.38 1.19
CA ASP A 19 8.69 -6.68 -0.01
C ASP A 19 7.83 -6.53 -1.26
N TYR A 20 6.59 -7.01 -1.19
CA TYR A 20 5.65 -6.88 -2.29
C TYR A 20 5.34 -5.41 -2.59
N LEU A 21 5.06 -4.62 -1.54
CA LEU A 21 4.78 -3.19 -1.70
C LEU A 21 5.99 -2.43 -2.23
N MET A 22 7.18 -2.74 -1.73
CA MET A 22 8.39 -2.10 -2.20
C MET A 22 8.61 -2.33 -3.70
N GLU A 23 8.38 -3.55 -4.15
CA GLU A 23 8.51 -3.89 -5.57
C GLU A 23 7.43 -3.22 -6.42
N MET A 24 6.16 -3.33 -6.02
CA MET A 24 5.05 -2.83 -6.81
C MET A 24 5.01 -1.30 -6.89
N LEU A 25 5.37 -0.64 -5.82
CA LEU A 25 5.33 0.82 -5.73
C LEU A 25 6.70 1.48 -5.93
N GLU A 26 7.72 0.67 -6.24
CA GLU A 26 9.07 1.14 -6.52
C GLU A 26 9.64 1.99 -5.38
N PHE A 27 9.44 1.55 -4.14
CA PHE A 27 9.99 2.23 -2.99
C PHE A 27 11.53 2.14 -2.99
N PRO A 28 12.22 3.13 -2.41
CA PRO A 28 13.67 3.10 -2.36
C PRO A 28 14.20 1.93 -1.54
N LYS A 29 15.46 1.55 -1.78
CA LYS A 29 16.09 0.42 -1.10
C LYS A 29 16.15 0.59 0.41
N TYR A 30 16.15 1.83 0.89
CA TYR A 30 16.20 2.11 2.33
C TYR A 30 14.81 2.08 2.99
N TYR A 31 13.78 1.66 2.26
CA TYR A 31 12.44 1.52 2.83
C TYR A 31 12.49 0.68 4.10
N GLY A 32 11.95 1.21 5.21
CA GLY A 32 12.06 0.63 6.54
C GLY A 32 11.21 -0.61 6.81
N LYS A 33 10.36 -1.02 5.88
CA LYS A 33 9.54 -2.24 5.96
C LYS A 33 8.68 -2.31 7.23
N ASN A 34 8.07 -1.18 7.59
CA ASN A 34 7.10 -1.11 8.68
C ASN A 34 5.98 -0.16 8.28
N LEU A 35 4.93 -0.09 9.11
CA LEU A 35 3.75 0.71 8.77
C LEU A 35 4.03 2.22 8.74
N ASP A 36 4.91 2.71 9.60
CA ASP A 36 5.28 4.12 9.59
C ASP A 36 6.04 4.48 8.31
N ALA A 37 6.98 3.62 7.90
CA ALA A 37 7.71 3.81 6.66
C ALA A 37 6.77 3.74 5.45
N LEU A 38 5.79 2.84 5.49
CA LEU A 38 4.79 2.73 4.44
C LEU A 38 3.99 4.03 4.30
N TYR A 39 3.53 4.59 5.42
CA TYR A 39 2.80 5.86 5.40
C TYR A 39 3.65 6.97 4.79
N ASP A 40 4.90 7.08 5.22
CA ASP A 40 5.80 8.12 4.71
C ASP A 40 6.02 7.98 3.20
N CYS A 41 6.25 6.77 2.71
CA CYS A 41 6.44 6.54 1.28
C CYS A 41 5.17 6.82 0.48
N LEU A 42 4.01 6.44 1.00
CA LEU A 42 2.75 6.68 0.30
C LEU A 42 2.42 8.17 0.20
N THR A 43 2.76 8.95 1.22
CA THR A 43 2.51 10.39 1.20
C THR A 43 3.46 11.15 0.28
N ASP A 44 4.57 10.54 -0.12
CA ASP A 44 5.55 11.13 -1.04
C ASP A 44 5.36 10.67 -2.50
N LEU A 45 4.40 9.80 -2.79
CA LEU A 45 4.21 9.31 -4.15
C LEU A 45 3.78 10.40 -5.11
N GLU A 46 4.32 10.34 -6.33
CA GLU A 46 3.84 11.14 -7.43
C GLU A 46 2.43 10.69 -7.83
N PRO A 47 1.71 11.44 -8.68
CA PRO A 47 0.33 11.08 -9.03
C PRO A 47 0.19 9.62 -9.46
N VAL A 48 -0.65 8.89 -8.73
CA VAL A 48 -0.82 7.45 -8.93
C VAL A 48 -2.23 7.03 -8.52
N GLU A 49 -2.78 6.08 -9.27
CA GLU A 49 -4.03 5.42 -8.91
C GLU A 49 -3.69 4.00 -8.44
N ILE A 50 -4.03 3.69 -7.20
CA ILE A 50 -3.78 2.37 -6.63
C ILE A 50 -5.11 1.69 -6.38
N THR A 51 -5.28 0.50 -6.94
CA THR A 51 -6.46 -0.33 -6.73
C THR A 51 -6.06 -1.55 -5.91
N ILE A 52 -6.68 -1.72 -4.75
CA ILE A 52 -6.44 -2.87 -3.89
C ILE A 52 -7.58 -3.87 -4.08
N GLN A 53 -7.23 -5.07 -4.50
CA GLN A 53 -8.18 -6.18 -4.58
C GLN A 53 -8.32 -6.79 -3.20
N LEU A 54 -9.56 -6.96 -2.72
CA LEU A 54 -9.80 -7.53 -1.40
C LEU A 54 -9.24 -8.96 -1.32
N PRO A 55 -8.63 -9.34 -0.17
CA PRO A 55 -8.14 -10.70 -0.01
C PRO A 55 -9.28 -11.69 0.21
N GLU A 56 -8.98 -12.98 0.05
CA GLU A 56 -9.95 -14.03 0.34
C GLU A 56 -10.31 -14.06 1.83
N GLU A 57 -9.33 -13.80 2.69
CA GLU A 57 -9.55 -13.72 4.13
C GLU A 57 -9.11 -12.35 4.62
N ASP A 58 -9.99 -11.68 5.34
CA ASP A 58 -9.79 -10.34 5.86
C ASP A 58 -9.15 -10.40 7.23
N GLY A 59 -7.82 -10.56 7.26
CA GLY A 59 -7.06 -10.71 8.49
C GLY A 59 -6.54 -9.39 9.05
N ALA A 60 -5.94 -9.47 10.24
CA ALA A 60 -5.45 -8.29 10.96
C ALA A 60 -4.35 -7.55 10.21
N ILE A 61 -3.46 -8.26 9.51
CA ILE A 61 -2.38 -7.63 8.77
C ILE A 61 -2.92 -6.80 7.62
N PHE A 62 -3.84 -7.37 6.85
CA PHE A 62 -4.48 -6.63 5.75
C PHE A 62 -5.17 -5.38 6.28
N GLN A 63 -5.89 -5.47 7.40
CA GLN A 63 -6.60 -4.32 7.97
C GLN A 63 -5.64 -3.21 8.39
N LYS A 64 -4.51 -3.55 8.98
CA LYS A 64 -3.50 -2.55 9.36
C LYS A 64 -2.92 -1.85 8.14
N VAL A 65 -2.59 -2.61 7.10
CA VAL A 65 -2.07 -2.05 5.85
C VAL A 65 -3.11 -1.16 5.19
N LEU A 66 -4.35 -1.61 5.12
CA LEU A 66 -5.45 -0.84 4.52
C LEU A 66 -5.65 0.49 5.23
N ARG A 67 -5.56 0.53 6.56
CA ARG A 67 -5.68 1.77 7.33
C ARG A 67 -4.60 2.77 6.94
N VAL A 68 -3.38 2.29 6.72
CA VAL A 68 -2.27 3.16 6.30
C VAL A 68 -2.55 3.74 4.91
N PHE A 69 -3.03 2.91 3.97
CA PHE A 69 -3.40 3.41 2.65
C PHE A 69 -4.51 4.46 2.72
N LYS A 70 -5.53 4.23 3.53
CA LYS A 70 -6.62 5.19 3.69
C LYS A 70 -6.14 6.50 4.31
N ALA A 71 -5.25 6.42 5.30
CA ALA A 71 -4.69 7.62 5.92
C ALA A 71 -3.85 8.42 4.93
N ALA A 72 -3.03 7.73 4.13
CA ALA A 72 -2.21 8.37 3.11
C ALA A 72 -3.06 9.00 2.01
N ASP A 73 -4.15 8.35 1.63
CA ASP A 73 -5.09 8.89 0.64
C ASP A 73 -5.68 10.23 1.08
N ARG A 74 -5.96 10.38 2.37
CA ARG A 74 -6.47 11.65 2.92
C ARG A 74 -5.41 12.74 2.95
N THR A 75 -4.14 12.38 3.01
CA THR A 75 -3.03 13.32 3.15
C THR A 75 -2.42 13.70 1.81
N ASN A 76 -2.30 12.75 0.88
CA ASN A 76 -1.67 12.94 -0.42
C ASN A 76 -2.73 13.08 -1.51
N GLU A 77 -2.93 14.29 -2.01
CA GLU A 77 -3.92 14.57 -3.05
C GLU A 77 -3.59 13.88 -4.38
N ASP A 78 -2.34 13.50 -4.59
CA ASP A 78 -1.90 12.83 -5.81
C ASP A 78 -2.13 11.32 -5.77
N LEU A 79 -2.58 10.79 -4.64
CA LEU A 79 -2.89 9.37 -4.48
C LEU A 79 -4.41 9.17 -4.62
N LYS A 80 -4.79 8.34 -5.59
CA LYS A 80 -6.18 7.92 -5.73
C LYS A 80 -6.27 6.45 -5.34
N LEU A 81 -7.07 6.16 -4.32
CA LEU A 81 -7.22 4.81 -3.78
C LEU A 81 -8.57 4.21 -4.15
N ASN A 82 -8.56 3.02 -4.74
CA ASN A 82 -9.75 2.25 -5.02
C ASN A 82 -9.65 0.88 -4.32
N ILE A 83 -10.78 0.38 -3.84
CA ILE A 83 -10.85 -0.93 -3.19
C ILE A 83 -11.96 -1.72 -3.88
N ILE A 84 -11.62 -2.89 -4.38
CA ILE A 84 -12.59 -3.71 -5.13
C ILE A 84 -12.70 -5.14 -4.60
#